data_39076203da6e36736e930bbf7f22dddd
#
_entry.id   39076203da6e36736e930bbf7f22dddd
#
_cell.length_a   1.000
_cell.length_b   1.000
_cell.length_c   1.000
_cell.angle_alpha   90.00
_cell.angle_beta   90.00
_cell.angle_gamma   90.00
#
_symmetry.space_group_name_H-M   'P 1'
#
loop_
_entity.id
_entity.type
_entity.pdbx_description
1 polymer ?
#
loop_
_entity_poly.entity_id
_entity_poly.type
_entity_poly.pdbx_seq_one_letter_code
_entity_poly.pdbx_strand_id
1 'polypeptide(L)'
;MKVGIIGAGQIGGTLTRRLTDLGHEVFVANSRGPGTLSGLAAETGATPVSVPEAVRGVDLVIVTIPEKNIPKLPSGLFADMPDQVVVVDTGNYYPRQRDGRIEAIEAGMPESKWVAQQLGRPVIKAFNNIYASHLLESARPKGAPGRIALPVSGDDKAAKAIVLKLVDDLGFEGVDAGKLDESWRQQPGTPVYTKDFDADGVRRALSEATRERTPEWRATAKSPGSFNAPA
;
A
#
# COMPACT_ATOMS: atom_id res chain seq x y z
N MET A 1 6.14 11.66 13.17
CA MET A 1 7.05 10.61 12.66
C MET A 1 7.73 11.12 11.40
N LYS A 2 8.91 10.57 11.09
CA LYS A 2 9.54 10.70 9.78
C LYS A 2 9.08 9.58 8.88
N VAL A 3 8.51 9.91 7.74
CA VAL A 3 7.89 8.93 6.83
C VAL A 3 8.53 9.03 5.45
N GLY A 4 9.11 7.93 4.97
CA GLY A 4 9.57 7.81 3.59
C GLY A 4 8.48 7.21 2.70
N ILE A 5 8.27 7.81 1.52
CA ILE A 5 7.28 7.30 0.54
C ILE A 5 8.01 7.01 -0.77
N ILE A 6 8.00 5.75 -1.18
CA ILE A 6 8.53 5.30 -2.47
C ILE A 6 7.37 5.13 -3.45
N GLY A 7 7.22 6.09 -4.34
CA GLY A 7 6.14 6.19 -5.31
C GLY A 7 5.21 7.36 -5.03
N ALA A 8 5.09 8.28 -5.95
CA ALA A 8 4.26 9.47 -5.88
C ALA A 8 3.09 9.41 -6.90
N GLY A 9 2.52 8.20 -7.05
CA GLY A 9 1.30 7.98 -7.83
C GLY A 9 0.04 8.44 -7.08
N GLN A 10 -1.13 7.91 -7.45
CA GLN A 10 -2.39 8.30 -6.83
C GLN A 10 -2.38 8.06 -5.31
N ILE A 11 -2.07 6.85 -4.85
CA ILE A 11 -2.03 6.52 -3.41
C ILE A 11 -0.87 7.25 -2.72
N GLY A 12 0.35 7.19 -3.26
CA GLY A 12 1.51 7.82 -2.62
C GLY A 12 1.42 9.34 -2.54
N GLY A 13 0.92 9.99 -3.60
CA GLY A 13 0.66 11.43 -3.57
C GLY A 13 -0.43 11.81 -2.57
N THR A 14 -1.50 11.01 -2.46
CA THR A 14 -2.55 11.21 -1.45
C THR A 14 -2.02 11.01 -0.03
N LEU A 15 -1.25 9.95 0.21
CA LEU A 15 -0.63 9.74 1.52
C LEU A 15 0.37 10.85 1.86
N THR A 16 1.12 11.36 0.88
CA THR A 16 2.00 12.52 1.10
C THR A 16 1.20 13.72 1.63
N ARG A 17 0.10 14.10 0.97
CA ARG A 17 -0.78 15.19 1.41
C ARG A 17 -1.31 14.96 2.82
N ARG A 18 -1.94 13.83 3.03
CA ARG A 18 -2.60 13.50 4.29
C ARG A 18 -1.63 13.40 5.47
N LEU A 19 -0.44 12.85 5.26
CA LEU A 19 0.55 12.71 6.32
C LEU A 19 1.23 14.04 6.67
N THR A 20 1.48 14.90 5.68
CA THR A 20 1.98 16.26 5.96
C THR A 20 0.95 17.11 6.67
N ASP A 21 -0.35 17.00 6.32
CA ASP A 21 -1.45 17.69 7.02
C ASP A 21 -1.55 17.25 8.49
N LEU A 22 -1.20 16.00 8.80
CA LEU A 22 -1.12 15.48 10.17
C LEU A 22 0.18 15.88 10.91
N GLY A 23 1.05 16.66 10.29
CA GLY A 23 2.30 17.14 10.88
C GLY A 23 3.44 16.11 10.87
N HIS A 24 3.38 15.08 10.02
CA HIS A 24 4.51 14.19 9.81
C HIS A 24 5.56 14.84 8.90
N GLU A 25 6.83 14.53 9.12
CA GLU A 25 7.92 14.88 8.22
C GLU A 25 7.99 13.83 7.11
N VAL A 26 7.61 14.23 5.89
CA VAL A 26 7.46 13.31 4.76
C VAL A 26 8.57 13.49 3.73
N PHE A 27 9.27 12.41 3.43
CA PHE A 27 10.26 12.30 2.36
C PHE A 27 9.67 11.49 1.20
N VAL A 28 9.48 12.10 0.05
CA VAL A 28 8.81 11.46 -1.09
C VAL A 28 9.76 11.26 -2.26
N ALA A 29 9.76 10.04 -2.80
CA ALA A 29 10.61 9.65 -3.92
C ALA A 29 9.81 9.01 -5.07
N ASN A 30 10.32 9.14 -6.27
CA ASN A 30 9.85 8.38 -7.43
C ASN A 30 11.03 7.96 -8.33
N SER A 31 10.75 7.17 -9.37
CA SER A 31 11.79 6.69 -10.30
C SER A 31 12.33 7.77 -11.24
N ARG A 32 11.69 8.93 -11.34
CA ARG A 32 12.08 10.03 -12.24
C ARG A 32 12.95 11.09 -11.57
N GLY A 33 13.18 10.93 -10.27
CA GLY A 33 13.99 11.82 -9.45
C GLY A 33 13.23 12.98 -8.81
N PRO A 34 13.83 13.61 -7.77
CA PRO A 34 13.17 14.59 -6.90
C PRO A 34 12.68 15.84 -7.64
N GLY A 35 13.35 16.27 -8.71
CA GLY A 35 12.94 17.44 -9.49
C GLY A 35 11.55 17.33 -10.08
N THR A 36 11.04 16.10 -10.33
CA THR A 36 9.68 15.88 -10.86
C THR A 36 8.59 15.98 -9.79
N LEU A 37 8.98 16.15 -8.53
CA LEU A 37 8.08 16.22 -7.37
C LEU A 37 7.95 17.63 -6.79
N SER A 38 8.53 18.65 -7.46
CA SER A 38 8.52 20.03 -7.00
C SER A 38 7.11 20.58 -6.77
N GLY A 39 6.14 20.23 -7.64
CA GLY A 39 4.75 20.64 -7.47
C GLY A 39 4.11 20.06 -6.21
N LEU A 40 4.31 18.75 -5.95
CA LEU A 40 3.82 18.10 -4.75
C LEU A 40 4.49 18.65 -3.49
N ALA A 41 5.79 18.94 -3.56
CA ALA A 41 6.54 19.54 -2.47
C ALA A 41 6.04 20.96 -2.13
N ALA A 42 5.81 21.78 -3.16
CA ALA A 42 5.28 23.14 -2.97
C ALA A 42 3.86 23.14 -2.37
N GLU A 43 3.05 22.16 -2.74
CA GLU A 43 1.70 21.98 -2.23
C GLU A 43 1.67 21.51 -0.77
N THR A 44 2.56 20.60 -0.38
CA THR A 44 2.44 19.86 0.87
C THR A 44 3.51 20.18 1.91
N GLY A 45 4.63 20.74 1.50
CA GLY A 45 5.83 20.87 2.34
C GLY A 45 6.63 19.57 2.50
N ALA A 46 6.26 18.49 1.81
CA ALA A 46 7.06 17.26 1.79
C ALA A 46 8.41 17.49 1.12
N THR A 47 9.43 16.76 1.55
CA THR A 47 10.78 16.85 0.99
C THR A 47 10.97 15.83 -0.14
N PRO A 48 11.15 16.28 -1.41
CA PRO A 48 11.49 15.40 -2.51
C PRO A 48 12.91 14.87 -2.35
N VAL A 49 13.07 13.56 -2.44
CA VAL A 49 14.37 12.89 -2.27
C VAL A 49 14.56 11.80 -3.31
N SER A 50 15.76 11.24 -3.40
CA SER A 50 16.00 10.00 -4.14
C SER A 50 15.44 8.78 -3.39
N VAL A 51 15.20 7.67 -4.09
CA VAL A 51 14.72 6.42 -3.47
C VAL A 51 15.62 5.95 -2.32
N PRO A 52 16.98 5.95 -2.43
CA PRO A 52 17.82 5.61 -1.30
C PRO A 52 17.74 6.56 -0.11
N GLU A 53 17.45 7.83 -0.31
CA GLU A 53 17.28 8.80 0.76
C GLU A 53 15.92 8.63 1.48
N ALA A 54 14.89 8.21 0.76
CA ALA A 54 13.56 8.00 1.33
C ALA A 54 13.49 6.88 2.41
N VAL A 55 14.52 6.04 2.50
CA VAL A 55 14.58 4.95 3.49
C VAL A 55 15.55 5.22 4.65
N ARG A 56 16.21 6.39 4.67
CA ARG A 56 17.24 6.70 5.67
C ARG A 56 16.70 7.57 6.79
N GLY A 57 16.93 7.14 8.03
CA GLY A 57 16.62 7.96 9.22
C GLY A 57 15.12 8.22 9.38
N VAL A 58 14.27 7.33 8.88
CA VAL A 58 12.82 7.40 8.97
C VAL A 58 12.27 6.37 9.96
N ASP A 59 11.07 6.61 10.45
CA ASP A 59 10.37 5.70 11.37
C ASP A 59 9.51 4.69 10.62
N LEU A 60 9.05 5.07 9.41
CA LEU A 60 8.16 4.27 8.59
C LEU A 60 8.45 4.52 7.11
N VAL A 61 8.40 3.46 6.28
CA VAL A 61 8.49 3.54 4.82
C VAL A 61 7.21 3.01 4.20
N ILE A 62 6.63 3.76 3.27
CA ILE A 62 5.48 3.31 2.47
C ILE A 62 5.94 3.04 1.05
N VAL A 63 5.80 1.79 0.60
CA VAL A 63 6.09 1.37 -0.77
C VAL A 63 4.77 1.37 -1.54
N THR A 64 4.67 2.26 -2.53
CA THR A 64 3.46 2.49 -3.31
C THR A 64 3.78 2.58 -4.80
N ILE A 65 4.44 1.55 -5.32
CA ILE A 65 4.80 1.40 -6.73
C ILE A 65 4.19 0.12 -7.32
N PRO A 66 4.03 0.04 -8.66
CA PRO A 66 3.60 -1.18 -9.33
C PRO A 66 4.45 -2.40 -8.96
N GLU A 67 3.82 -3.57 -8.83
CA GLU A 67 4.50 -4.83 -8.46
C GLU A 67 5.69 -5.13 -9.39
N LYS A 68 5.54 -4.94 -10.70
CA LYS A 68 6.62 -5.12 -11.70
C LYS A 68 7.86 -4.25 -11.46
N ASN A 69 7.76 -3.22 -10.64
CA ASN A 69 8.85 -2.30 -10.36
C ASN A 69 9.54 -2.59 -9.02
N ILE A 70 8.96 -3.43 -8.17
CA ILE A 70 9.58 -3.82 -6.89
C ILE A 70 10.98 -4.41 -7.09
N PRO A 71 11.19 -5.37 -8.03
CA PRO A 71 12.54 -5.91 -8.27
C PRO A 71 13.54 -4.92 -8.89
N LYS A 72 13.06 -3.76 -9.35
CA LYS A 72 13.91 -2.70 -9.94
C LYS A 72 14.41 -1.69 -8.91
N LEU A 73 13.97 -1.80 -7.66
CA LEU A 73 14.53 -0.99 -6.58
C LEU A 73 16.02 -1.32 -6.39
N PRO A 74 16.81 -0.35 -5.93
CA PRO A 74 18.23 -0.60 -5.69
C PRO A 74 18.46 -1.84 -4.81
N SER A 75 19.38 -2.69 -5.24
CA SER A 75 19.75 -3.89 -4.47
C SER A 75 20.22 -3.47 -3.07
N GLY A 76 19.76 -4.19 -2.05
CA GLY A 76 20.11 -3.89 -0.66
C GLY A 76 19.53 -2.58 -0.11
N LEU A 77 18.54 -1.99 -0.78
CA LEU A 77 17.90 -0.72 -0.36
C LEU A 77 17.50 -0.70 1.12
N PHE A 78 17.07 -1.82 1.64
CA PHE A 78 16.60 -1.97 3.02
C PHE A 78 17.60 -2.69 3.95
N ALA A 79 18.81 -3.04 3.46
CA ALA A 79 19.75 -3.87 4.22
C ALA A 79 20.25 -3.21 5.51
N ASP A 80 20.55 -1.92 5.46
CA ASP A 80 21.07 -1.14 6.61
C ASP A 80 19.97 -0.45 7.42
N MET A 81 18.69 -0.72 7.08
CA MET A 81 17.57 -0.10 7.79
C MET A 81 17.37 -0.79 9.15
N PRO A 82 17.26 -0.03 10.26
CA PRO A 82 17.00 -0.61 11.59
C PRO A 82 15.72 -1.47 11.61
N ASP A 83 15.71 -2.55 12.39
CA ASP A 83 14.61 -3.52 12.43
C ASP A 83 13.28 -2.91 12.89
N GLN A 84 13.32 -1.89 13.73
CA GLN A 84 12.12 -1.20 14.21
C GLN A 84 11.44 -0.33 13.16
N VAL A 85 12.07 -0.01 12.03
CA VAL A 85 11.45 0.78 10.97
C VAL A 85 10.39 -0.06 10.27
N VAL A 86 9.15 0.42 10.28
CA VAL A 86 8.01 -0.27 9.68
C VAL A 86 7.99 -0.06 8.17
N VAL A 87 7.81 -1.13 7.40
CA VAL A 87 7.60 -1.04 5.95
C VAL A 87 6.16 -1.39 5.63
N VAL A 88 5.46 -0.47 4.96
CA VAL A 88 4.08 -0.65 4.51
C VAL A 88 4.06 -0.91 3.00
N ASP A 89 3.40 -1.97 2.59
CA ASP A 89 3.10 -2.27 1.19
C ASP A 89 1.64 -1.90 0.88
N THR A 90 1.46 -1.05 -0.11
CA THR A 90 0.14 -0.64 -0.62
C THR A 90 -0.16 -1.21 -2.00
N GLY A 91 0.70 -2.08 -2.50
CA GLY A 91 0.63 -2.59 -3.86
C GLY A 91 -0.61 -3.42 -4.16
N ASN A 92 -0.91 -3.56 -5.42
CA ASN A 92 -1.89 -4.48 -5.99
C ASN A 92 -1.33 -5.05 -7.29
N TYR A 93 -1.51 -6.33 -7.50
CA TYR A 93 -1.07 -7.01 -8.70
C TYR A 93 -2.15 -6.99 -9.78
N TYR A 94 -1.82 -6.37 -10.92
CA TYR A 94 -2.68 -6.30 -12.10
C TYR A 94 -1.96 -6.88 -13.32
N PRO A 95 -1.95 -8.22 -13.48
CA PRO A 95 -1.09 -8.88 -14.46
C PRO A 95 -1.36 -8.45 -15.91
N ARG A 96 -2.61 -8.33 -16.32
CA ARG A 96 -2.97 -7.99 -17.71
C ARG A 96 -2.97 -6.50 -17.98
N GLN A 97 -3.22 -5.69 -16.95
CA GLN A 97 -3.36 -4.24 -17.08
C GLN A 97 -2.01 -3.51 -16.95
N ARG A 98 -1.07 -4.05 -16.14
CA ARG A 98 0.11 -3.26 -15.76
C ARG A 98 1.37 -4.09 -15.54
N ASP A 99 1.28 -5.17 -14.76
CA ASP A 99 2.46 -5.77 -14.15
C ASP A 99 3.07 -6.90 -14.98
N GLY A 100 2.30 -7.51 -15.89
CA GLY A 100 2.67 -8.76 -16.53
C GLY A 100 2.58 -9.93 -15.55
N ARG A 101 3.07 -11.10 -15.97
CA ARG A 101 3.00 -12.33 -15.20
C ARG A 101 4.11 -12.38 -14.14
N ILE A 102 3.72 -12.59 -12.88
CA ILE A 102 4.62 -12.87 -11.76
C ILE A 102 4.33 -14.29 -11.29
N GLU A 103 5.20 -15.25 -11.64
CA GLU A 103 4.96 -16.68 -11.46
C GLU A 103 4.61 -17.06 -10.01
N ALA A 104 5.31 -16.51 -9.02
CA ALA A 104 5.06 -16.84 -7.63
C ALA A 104 3.65 -16.42 -7.18
N ILE A 105 3.19 -15.23 -7.63
CA ILE A 105 1.84 -14.74 -7.32
C ILE A 105 0.80 -15.58 -8.07
N GLU A 106 1.05 -15.91 -9.35
CA GLU A 106 0.19 -16.80 -10.13
C GLU A 106 0.09 -18.21 -9.53
N ALA A 107 1.15 -18.70 -8.89
CA ALA A 107 1.18 -19.96 -8.16
C ALA A 107 0.45 -19.92 -6.80
N GLY A 108 -0.08 -18.75 -6.38
CA GLY A 108 -0.89 -18.62 -5.16
C GLY A 108 -0.21 -17.91 -3.98
N MET A 109 1.00 -17.40 -4.16
CA MET A 109 1.66 -16.58 -3.12
C MET A 109 0.88 -15.26 -2.94
N PRO A 110 0.56 -14.83 -1.71
CA PRO A 110 0.01 -13.50 -1.46
C PRO A 110 0.94 -12.40 -2.00
N GLU A 111 0.37 -11.37 -2.60
CA GLU A 111 1.11 -10.26 -3.22
C GLU A 111 2.13 -9.64 -2.26
N SER A 112 1.71 -9.27 -1.06
CA SER A 112 2.62 -8.65 -0.07
C SER A 112 3.66 -9.62 0.50
N LYS A 113 3.42 -10.92 0.47
CA LYS A 113 4.45 -11.91 0.80
C LYS A 113 5.54 -11.93 -0.26
N TRP A 114 5.14 -11.87 -1.53
CA TRP A 114 6.08 -11.73 -2.64
C TRP A 114 6.86 -10.41 -2.53
N VAL A 115 6.18 -9.29 -2.23
CA VAL A 115 6.85 -7.99 -2.00
C VAL A 115 7.87 -8.09 -0.88
N ALA A 116 7.51 -8.66 0.27
CA ALA A 116 8.42 -8.86 1.40
C ALA A 116 9.67 -9.66 1.01
N GLN A 117 9.53 -10.70 0.18
CA GLN A 117 10.66 -11.47 -0.34
C GLN A 117 11.56 -10.64 -1.25
N GLN A 118 10.97 -9.83 -2.16
CA GLN A 118 11.75 -8.97 -3.05
C GLN A 118 12.51 -7.88 -2.31
N LEU A 119 11.90 -7.32 -1.25
CA LEU A 119 12.53 -6.28 -0.43
C LEU A 119 13.55 -6.85 0.58
N GLY A 120 13.52 -8.17 0.82
CA GLY A 120 14.30 -8.82 1.88
C GLY A 120 13.91 -8.37 3.28
N ARG A 121 12.64 -7.94 3.49
CA ARG A 121 12.18 -7.35 4.72
C ARG A 121 10.69 -7.62 4.98
N PRO A 122 10.28 -7.83 6.25
CA PRO A 122 8.86 -7.90 6.61
C PRO A 122 8.10 -6.63 6.22
N VAL A 123 6.86 -6.79 5.79
CA VAL A 123 5.98 -5.67 5.44
C VAL A 123 4.62 -5.79 6.15
N ILE A 124 3.95 -4.65 6.28
CA ILE A 124 2.54 -4.57 6.67
C ILE A 124 1.73 -4.19 5.43
N LYS A 125 0.71 -4.97 5.09
CA LYS A 125 -0.23 -4.67 4.01
C LYS A 125 -1.29 -3.71 4.49
N ALA A 126 -1.41 -2.54 3.86
CA ALA A 126 -2.46 -1.56 4.14
C ALA A 126 -2.71 -0.65 2.93
N PHE A 127 -3.83 0.09 2.93
CA PHE A 127 -4.20 1.10 1.92
C PHE A 127 -4.38 0.59 0.48
N ASN A 128 -4.32 -0.70 0.24
CA ASN A 128 -4.45 -1.27 -1.10
C ASN A 128 -5.90 -1.36 -1.59
N ASN A 129 -6.87 -1.30 -0.68
CA ASN A 129 -8.29 -1.55 -0.94
C ASN A 129 -9.17 -0.30 -0.96
N ILE A 130 -8.60 0.90 -0.85
CA ILE A 130 -9.32 2.17 -0.90
C ILE A 130 -8.98 2.96 -2.17
N TYR A 131 -9.95 3.65 -2.74
CA TYR A 131 -9.69 4.62 -3.81
C TYR A 131 -8.90 5.83 -3.29
N ALA A 132 -7.96 6.34 -4.08
CA ALA A 132 -7.17 7.50 -3.72
C ALA A 132 -8.01 8.74 -3.41
N SER A 133 -9.13 8.95 -4.13
CA SER A 133 -10.09 10.03 -3.86
C SER A 133 -10.75 9.86 -2.49
N HIS A 134 -11.16 8.64 -2.13
CA HIS A 134 -11.77 8.39 -0.82
C HIS A 134 -10.73 8.51 0.32
N LEU A 135 -9.50 8.06 0.09
CA LEU A 135 -8.41 8.28 1.04
C LEU A 135 -8.11 9.76 1.27
N LEU A 136 -8.29 10.60 0.25
CA LEU A 136 -8.12 12.04 0.35
C LEU A 136 -9.29 12.74 1.07
N GLU A 137 -10.53 12.39 0.72
CA GLU A 137 -11.72 13.22 0.99
C GLU A 137 -12.69 12.62 2.01
N SER A 138 -12.63 11.28 2.25
CA SER A 138 -13.65 10.59 3.04
C SER A 138 -13.26 10.32 4.48
N ALA A 139 -12.24 11.01 5.00
CA ALA A 139 -11.85 10.93 6.40
C ALA A 139 -12.97 11.36 7.34
N ARG A 140 -13.17 10.62 8.44
CA ARG A 140 -14.18 10.94 9.45
C ARG A 140 -13.63 10.76 10.87
N PRO A 141 -14.11 11.53 11.84
CA PRO A 141 -13.74 11.33 13.24
C PRO A 141 -14.10 9.93 13.74
N LYS A 142 -13.41 9.48 14.79
CA LYS A 142 -13.68 8.20 15.43
C LYS A 142 -15.13 8.13 15.94
N GLY A 143 -15.81 7.04 15.64
CA GLY A 143 -17.21 6.81 15.99
C GLY A 143 -18.23 7.53 15.10
N ALA A 144 -17.81 8.29 14.10
CA ALA A 144 -18.75 8.93 13.18
C ALA A 144 -19.42 7.90 12.25
N PRO A 145 -20.74 8.05 11.99
CA PRO A 145 -21.43 7.19 11.02
C PRO A 145 -20.79 7.22 9.65
N GLY A 146 -20.67 6.07 8.99
CA GLY A 146 -20.08 5.94 7.66
C GLY A 146 -18.56 6.16 7.63
N ARG A 147 -17.86 6.03 8.77
CA ARG A 147 -16.41 5.98 8.80
C ARG A 147 -15.93 4.72 8.10
N ILE A 148 -15.12 4.90 7.06
CA ILE A 148 -14.59 3.78 6.26
C ILE A 148 -13.55 3.03 7.09
N ALA A 149 -13.59 1.69 7.03
CA ALA A 149 -12.62 0.83 7.65
C ALA A 149 -11.64 0.23 6.62
N LEU A 150 -10.38 0.10 7.03
CA LEU A 150 -9.30 -0.42 6.18
C LEU A 150 -8.66 -1.65 6.83
N PRO A 151 -8.55 -2.77 6.11
CA PRO A 151 -7.85 -3.96 6.59
C PRO A 151 -6.34 -3.75 6.63
N VAL A 152 -5.72 -4.26 7.69
CA VAL A 152 -4.26 -4.21 7.91
C VAL A 152 -3.77 -5.62 8.24
N SER A 153 -2.90 -6.18 7.38
CA SER A 153 -2.32 -7.52 7.56
C SER A 153 -0.82 -7.45 7.79
N GLY A 154 -0.30 -8.31 8.65
CA GLY A 154 1.14 -8.38 8.92
C GLY A 154 1.46 -9.30 10.09
N ASP A 155 2.71 -9.77 10.16
CA ASP A 155 3.13 -10.74 11.15
C ASP A 155 3.66 -10.08 12.43
N ASP A 156 4.36 -8.94 12.31
CA ASP A 156 4.86 -8.17 13.44
C ASP A 156 3.71 -7.38 14.09
N LYS A 157 3.38 -7.72 15.32
CA LYS A 157 2.29 -7.11 16.08
C LYS A 157 2.56 -5.62 16.41
N ALA A 158 3.81 -5.28 16.70
CA ALA A 158 4.18 -3.90 17.04
C ALA A 158 4.12 -3.01 15.80
N ALA A 159 4.69 -3.45 14.68
CA ALA A 159 4.60 -2.76 13.40
C ALA A 159 3.13 -2.61 12.93
N LYS A 160 2.32 -3.68 13.07
CA LYS A 160 0.90 -3.62 12.72
C LYS A 160 0.12 -2.63 13.59
N ALA A 161 0.42 -2.55 14.89
CA ALA A 161 -0.21 -1.58 15.78
C ALA A 161 0.10 -0.13 15.38
N ILE A 162 1.33 0.15 14.94
CA ILE A 162 1.72 1.47 14.39
C ILE A 162 0.88 1.81 13.15
N VAL A 163 0.71 0.86 12.22
CA VAL A 163 -0.06 1.09 10.99
C VAL A 163 -1.55 1.22 11.28
N LEU A 164 -2.11 0.43 12.19
CA LEU A 164 -3.51 0.56 12.64
C LEU A 164 -3.76 1.95 13.24
N LYS A 165 -2.83 2.44 14.07
CA LYS A 165 -2.90 3.81 14.60
C LYS A 165 -2.82 4.85 13.50
N LEU A 166 -1.93 4.68 12.52
CA LEU A 166 -1.79 5.60 11.39
C LEU A 166 -3.08 5.67 10.56
N VAL A 167 -3.74 4.53 10.34
CA VAL A 167 -5.07 4.47 9.69
C VAL A 167 -6.10 5.26 10.49
N ASP A 168 -6.11 5.11 11.83
CA ASP A 168 -7.02 5.85 12.71
C ASP A 168 -6.77 7.37 12.68
N ASP A 169 -5.49 7.78 12.73
CA ASP A 169 -5.06 9.18 12.66
C ASP A 169 -5.44 9.83 11.30
N LEU A 170 -5.41 9.05 10.22
CA LEU A 170 -5.87 9.47 8.89
C LEU A 170 -7.40 9.61 8.77
N GLY A 171 -8.15 9.25 9.81
CA GLY A 171 -9.62 9.37 9.82
C GLY A 171 -10.36 8.13 9.32
N PHE A 172 -9.69 6.98 9.29
CA PHE A 172 -10.26 5.69 8.90
C PHE A 172 -10.21 4.71 10.08
N GLU A 173 -10.99 3.64 10.06
CA GLU A 173 -10.94 2.63 11.11
C GLU A 173 -10.02 1.48 10.70
N GLY A 174 -8.93 1.25 11.45
CA GLY A 174 -8.04 0.13 11.21
C GLY A 174 -8.64 -1.19 11.68
N VAL A 175 -8.73 -2.18 10.80
CA VAL A 175 -9.16 -3.54 11.13
C VAL A 175 -7.98 -4.50 11.02
N ASP A 176 -7.62 -5.18 12.11
CA ASP A 176 -6.62 -6.25 12.06
C ASP A 176 -7.15 -7.40 11.19
N ALA A 177 -6.55 -7.57 10.02
CA ALA A 177 -6.90 -8.59 9.03
C ALA A 177 -6.00 -9.84 9.11
N GLY A 178 -5.29 -10.00 10.22
CA GLY A 178 -4.49 -11.20 10.49
C GLY A 178 -3.04 -11.10 10.01
N LYS A 179 -2.47 -12.26 9.68
CA LYS A 179 -1.08 -12.41 9.25
C LYS A 179 -0.88 -12.01 7.79
N LEU A 180 0.38 -11.81 7.39
CA LEU A 180 0.70 -11.49 6.00
C LEU A 180 0.29 -12.62 5.04
N ASP A 181 0.31 -13.88 5.46
CA ASP A 181 -0.19 -15.02 4.68
C ASP A 181 -1.71 -14.95 4.41
N GLU A 182 -2.47 -14.19 5.20
CA GLU A 182 -3.91 -13.97 5.02
C GLU A 182 -4.21 -12.70 4.19
N SER A 183 -3.19 -11.91 3.81
CA SER A 183 -3.37 -10.66 3.08
C SER A 183 -4.02 -10.82 1.69
N TRP A 184 -4.04 -12.05 1.16
CA TRP A 184 -4.77 -12.37 -0.06
C TRP A 184 -6.27 -12.05 0.04
N ARG A 185 -6.84 -12.01 1.26
CA ARG A 185 -8.26 -11.70 1.48
C ARG A 185 -8.62 -10.24 1.17
N GLN A 186 -7.63 -9.36 1.05
CA GLN A 186 -7.81 -7.94 0.72
C GLN A 186 -7.25 -7.56 -0.66
N GLN A 187 -6.87 -8.53 -1.50
CA GLN A 187 -6.35 -8.33 -2.85
C GLN A 187 -7.45 -7.99 -3.87
N PRO A 188 -7.09 -7.48 -5.06
CA PRO A 188 -8.05 -7.26 -6.13
C PRO A 188 -8.94 -8.48 -6.41
N GLY A 189 -10.22 -8.24 -6.64
CA GLY A 189 -11.21 -9.28 -6.88
C GLY A 189 -11.82 -9.93 -5.64
N THR A 190 -11.38 -9.57 -4.43
CA THR A 190 -12.01 -10.04 -3.19
C THR A 190 -13.16 -9.13 -2.74
N PRO A 191 -14.07 -9.60 -1.87
CA PRO A 191 -15.25 -8.84 -1.46
C PRO A 191 -14.95 -7.50 -0.79
N VAL A 192 -13.80 -7.35 -0.12
CA VAL A 192 -13.42 -6.10 0.56
C VAL A 192 -12.75 -5.08 -0.37
N TYR A 193 -12.28 -5.53 -1.54
CA TYR A 193 -11.50 -4.69 -2.42
C TYR A 193 -12.32 -3.54 -3.01
N THR A 194 -11.86 -2.29 -2.82
CA THR A 194 -12.51 -1.05 -3.27
C THR A 194 -13.94 -0.84 -2.75
N LYS A 195 -14.22 -1.34 -1.55
CA LYS A 195 -15.52 -1.15 -0.87
C LYS A 195 -15.36 -0.30 0.38
N ASP A 196 -16.23 0.71 0.51
CA ASP A 196 -16.27 1.63 1.65
C ASP A 196 -17.13 1.04 2.77
N PHE A 197 -16.68 -0.06 3.35
CA PHE A 197 -17.34 -0.69 4.47
C PHE A 197 -16.92 -0.07 5.81
N ASP A 198 -17.77 -0.17 6.82
CA ASP A 198 -17.40 -0.05 8.22
C ASP A 198 -16.60 -1.27 8.70
N ALA A 199 -16.17 -1.27 9.96
CA ALA A 199 -15.33 -2.35 10.50
C ALA A 199 -16.01 -3.73 10.44
N ASP A 200 -17.30 -3.80 10.69
CA ASP A 200 -18.04 -5.08 10.64
C ASP A 200 -18.23 -5.57 9.21
N GLY A 201 -18.47 -4.65 8.28
CA GLY A 201 -18.49 -4.94 6.85
C GLY A 201 -17.15 -5.45 6.35
N VAL A 202 -16.03 -4.85 6.77
CA VAL A 202 -14.67 -5.33 6.44
C VAL A 202 -14.44 -6.73 6.99
N ARG A 203 -14.74 -6.99 8.28
CA ARG A 203 -14.57 -8.33 8.89
C ARG A 203 -15.38 -9.40 8.14
N ARG A 204 -16.63 -9.10 7.80
CA ARG A 204 -17.50 -10.00 7.03
C ARG A 204 -16.91 -10.24 5.64
N ALA A 205 -16.57 -9.20 4.89
CA ALA A 205 -16.00 -9.31 3.55
C ALA A 205 -14.68 -10.10 3.53
N LEU A 206 -13.82 -9.94 4.54
CA LEU A 206 -12.62 -10.75 4.71
C LEU A 206 -12.94 -12.23 4.95
N SER A 207 -14.00 -12.54 5.73
CA SER A 207 -14.41 -13.92 6.00
C SER A 207 -15.03 -14.61 4.78
N GLU A 208 -15.68 -13.85 3.91
CA GLU A 208 -16.31 -14.32 2.68
C GLU A 208 -15.32 -14.48 1.51
N ALA A 209 -14.10 -13.98 1.64
CA ALA A 209 -13.09 -14.08 0.61
C ALA A 209 -12.74 -15.55 0.31
N THR A 210 -12.67 -15.89 -0.98
CA THR A 210 -12.21 -17.19 -1.46
C THR A 210 -10.91 -17.05 -2.23
N ARG A 211 -10.13 -18.12 -2.33
CA ARG A 211 -8.89 -18.13 -3.12
C ARG A 211 -9.13 -18.29 -4.63
N GLU A 212 -10.37 -18.37 -5.02
CA GLU A 212 -10.72 -18.42 -6.44
C GLU A 212 -10.38 -17.07 -7.10
N ARG A 213 -9.57 -17.14 -8.12
CA ARG A 213 -9.15 -15.98 -8.88
C ARG A 213 -10.15 -15.70 -9.97
N THR A 214 -11.06 -14.79 -9.70
CA THR A 214 -12.07 -14.35 -10.66
C THR A 214 -11.42 -13.66 -11.88
N PRO A 215 -12.13 -13.58 -13.02
CA PRO A 215 -11.66 -12.79 -14.17
C PRO A 215 -11.31 -11.34 -13.81
N GLU A 216 -12.02 -10.74 -12.85
CA GLU A 216 -11.79 -9.38 -12.35
C GLU A 216 -10.43 -9.24 -11.68
N TRP A 217 -9.96 -10.26 -10.97
CA TRP A 217 -8.64 -10.28 -10.37
C TRP A 217 -7.53 -10.24 -11.43
N ARG A 218 -7.75 -10.89 -12.57
CA ARG A 218 -6.78 -10.96 -13.69
C ARG A 218 -6.81 -9.76 -14.62
N ALA A 219 -7.63 -8.81 -14.37
CA ALA A 219 -8.10 -7.69 -15.15
C ALA A 219 -9.45 -7.99 -15.81
N THR A 220 -10.32 -7.00 -15.86
CA THR A 220 -11.64 -7.11 -16.47
C THR A 220 -11.54 -7.32 -17.99
N ALA A 221 -12.62 -7.75 -18.62
CA ALA A 221 -12.73 -7.80 -20.08
C ALA A 221 -12.45 -6.42 -20.75
N LYS A 222 -12.50 -5.34 -19.97
CA LYS A 222 -12.18 -3.98 -20.40
C LYS A 222 -10.68 -3.67 -20.38
N SER A 223 -9.84 -4.53 -19.80
CA SER A 223 -8.38 -4.36 -19.82
C SER A 223 -7.85 -4.94 -21.13
N PRO A 224 -7.29 -4.12 -22.04
CA PRO A 224 -6.93 -4.56 -23.38
C PRO A 224 -5.67 -5.45 -23.42
N GLY A 225 -4.91 -5.51 -22.33
CA GLY A 225 -3.65 -6.23 -22.29
C GLY A 225 -3.76 -7.75 -22.04
N SER A 226 -2.63 -8.40 -22.15
CA SER A 226 -2.41 -9.81 -21.79
C SER A 226 -1.30 -9.95 -20.76
N PHE A 227 -1.06 -11.17 -20.28
CA PHE A 227 0.07 -11.45 -19.38
C PHE A 227 1.44 -11.12 -19.99
N ASN A 228 1.60 -11.29 -21.29
CA ASN A 228 2.86 -11.06 -22.00
C ASN A 228 2.97 -9.62 -22.53
N ALA A 229 1.84 -8.95 -22.71
CA ALA A 229 1.74 -7.57 -23.18
C ALA A 229 0.65 -6.85 -22.38
N PRO A 230 0.94 -6.44 -21.14
CA PRO A 230 0.00 -5.66 -20.33
C PRO A 230 -0.28 -4.31 -20.99
N ALA A 231 -1.46 -3.77 -20.79
CA ALA A 231 -1.91 -2.50 -21.38
C ALA A 231 -1.17 -1.30 -20.82
#